data_94079dca4634adf868eae81164858b3f
#
_entry.id   94079dca4634adf868eae81164858b3f
#
_cell.length_a   1.000
_cell.length_b   1.000
_cell.length_c   1.000
_cell.angle_alpha   90.00
_cell.angle_beta   90.00
_cell.angle_gamma   90.00
#
_symmetry.space_group_name_H-M   'P 1'
#
loop_
_entity.id
_entity.type
_entity.pdbx_description
1 polymer ?
#
loop_
_entity_poly.entity_id
_entity_poly.type
_entity_poly.pdbx_seq_one_letter_code
_entity_poly.pdbx_strand_id
1 'polypeptide(L)'
;MKKKKMIIAFSSASAFLIAVAVIAVICVSHFVGFAECVGSKKYDYTTQEIHVEHDGINLYGKALVPKGESGVKYPTVIYAHGAESDYKADYTTLQSLAKSGIACYTFDFYGWTSRSTGPKGTKWFKGAPRGVDDAYEKQVLEQVKDLNAVIEKVKTFDFVDTDNVFLLGSSMGGATVATAAVTHSEDIRAIILQYPAINLNPDATVDGAAYDVNQYTRNVLLLQGTTDKIVPLSMSENLYAHYNKYAKHCVMRVYEGQPHVFTGKYKVIAARAVYEFIQDEKV
;
A
#
# COMPACT_ATOMS: atom_id res chain seq x y z
N MET A 1 58.28 36.87 -18.77
CA MET A 1 57.07 36.87 -17.98
C MET A 1 56.68 35.40 -17.63
N LYS A 2 56.98 34.97 -16.41
CA LYS A 2 56.64 33.59 -15.94
C LYS A 2 55.22 33.59 -15.40
N LYS A 3 54.28 32.84 -16.02
CA LYS A 3 52.93 32.60 -15.48
C LYS A 3 53.07 31.72 -14.24
N LYS A 4 52.76 32.28 -13.06
CA LYS A 4 52.57 31.51 -11.82
C LYS A 4 51.26 30.68 -11.96
N LYS A 5 51.37 29.35 -11.99
CA LYS A 5 50.22 28.46 -11.78
C LYS A 5 49.87 28.51 -10.31
N MET A 6 48.68 29.01 -10.01
CA MET A 6 48.10 28.97 -8.66
C MET A 6 47.54 27.56 -8.43
N ILE A 7 48.22 26.79 -7.63
CA ILE A 7 47.74 25.48 -7.17
C ILE A 7 46.89 25.77 -5.93
N ILE A 8 45.58 25.61 -6.04
CA ILE A 8 44.68 25.67 -4.89
C ILE A 8 44.79 24.30 -4.18
N ALA A 9 45.56 24.27 -3.10
CA ALA A 9 45.60 23.12 -2.21
C ALA A 9 44.33 23.14 -1.36
N PHE A 10 43.40 22.27 -1.64
CA PHE A 10 42.32 21.99 -0.69
C PHE A 10 42.92 21.33 0.56
N SER A 11 42.65 21.88 1.74
CA SER A 11 43.09 21.25 2.99
C SER A 11 42.41 19.91 3.12
N SER A 12 43.10 18.92 3.70
CA SER A 12 42.55 17.57 3.97
C SER A 12 41.25 17.63 4.78
N ALA A 13 41.08 18.64 5.62
CA ALA A 13 39.84 18.88 6.39
C ALA A 13 38.66 19.28 5.49
N SER A 14 38.85 20.07 4.45
CA SER A 14 37.78 20.49 3.52
C SER A 14 37.31 19.32 2.64
N ALA A 15 38.25 18.48 2.18
CA ALA A 15 37.93 17.28 1.43
C ALA A 15 37.16 16.23 2.29
N PHE A 16 37.56 16.12 3.56
CA PHE A 16 36.88 15.23 4.53
C PHE A 16 35.46 15.71 4.84
N LEU A 17 35.24 17.01 5.06
CA LEU A 17 33.91 17.59 5.29
C LEU A 17 32.97 17.42 4.08
N ILE A 18 33.47 17.58 2.87
CA ILE A 18 32.71 17.34 1.65
C ILE A 18 32.34 15.84 1.52
N ALA A 19 33.28 14.95 1.77
CA ALA A 19 33.05 13.51 1.75
C ALA A 19 32.00 13.09 2.79
N VAL A 20 32.09 13.61 4.03
CA VAL A 20 31.09 13.34 5.09
C VAL A 20 29.72 13.90 4.72
N ALA A 21 29.64 15.09 4.14
CA ALA A 21 28.39 15.67 3.69
C ALA A 21 27.77 14.85 2.53
N VAL A 22 28.56 14.38 1.58
CA VAL A 22 28.10 13.54 0.48
C VAL A 22 27.62 12.17 1.00
N ILE A 23 28.37 11.56 1.92
CA ILE A 23 27.97 10.30 2.57
C ILE A 23 26.68 10.49 3.38
N ALA A 24 26.54 11.60 4.12
CA ALA A 24 25.33 11.90 4.87
C ALA A 24 24.12 12.09 3.94
N VAL A 25 24.27 12.79 2.82
CA VAL A 25 23.21 12.94 1.81
C VAL A 25 22.86 11.59 1.17
N ILE A 26 23.84 10.76 0.84
CA ILE A 26 23.62 9.41 0.32
C ILE A 26 22.95 8.52 1.37
N CYS A 27 23.38 8.57 2.64
CA CYS A 27 22.75 7.82 3.72
C CYS A 27 21.31 8.30 3.98
N VAL A 28 21.06 9.60 4.01
CA VAL A 28 19.72 10.17 4.18
C VAL A 28 18.81 9.77 3.02
N SER A 29 19.29 9.81 1.77
CA SER A 29 18.52 9.36 0.61
C SER A 29 18.25 7.84 0.60
N HIS A 30 19.08 7.04 1.27
CA HIS A 30 18.84 5.60 1.45
C HIS A 30 17.91 5.28 2.62
N PHE A 31 17.87 6.11 3.67
CA PHE A 31 17.04 5.89 4.86
C PHE A 31 15.69 6.60 4.81
N VAL A 32 15.59 7.73 4.15
CA VAL A 32 14.32 8.46 3.96
C VAL A 32 13.90 8.22 2.53
N GLY A 33 13.01 7.25 2.31
CA GLY A 33 12.39 7.06 1.00
C GLY A 33 11.60 8.32 0.64
N PHE A 34 12.21 9.21 -0.15
CA PHE A 34 11.48 10.35 -0.70
C PHE A 34 10.41 9.84 -1.64
N ALA A 35 9.21 10.40 -1.50
CA ALA A 35 8.13 10.13 -2.44
C ALA A 35 8.50 10.70 -3.81
N GLU A 36 8.81 9.81 -4.75
CA GLU A 36 9.18 10.15 -6.12
C GLU A 36 7.96 10.02 -7.04
N CYS A 37 7.92 10.83 -8.10
CA CYS A 37 7.01 10.56 -9.19
C CYS A 37 7.47 9.30 -9.92
N VAL A 38 6.62 8.28 -9.99
CA VAL A 38 6.91 7.00 -10.65
C VAL A 38 6.33 6.92 -12.06
N GLY A 39 5.46 7.87 -12.41
CA GLY A 39 4.88 8.01 -13.75
C GLY A 39 5.68 8.94 -14.67
N SER A 40 5.29 8.98 -15.93
CA SER A 40 5.89 9.84 -16.96
C SER A 40 5.55 11.32 -16.78
N LYS A 41 4.39 11.65 -16.20
CA LYS A 41 3.93 13.01 -15.91
C LYS A 41 3.92 13.23 -14.41
N LYS A 42 4.51 14.34 -13.96
CA LYS A 42 4.52 14.74 -12.56
C LYS A 42 3.35 15.68 -12.25
N TYR A 43 2.66 15.39 -11.16
CA TYR A 43 1.59 16.20 -10.59
C TYR A 43 1.99 16.74 -9.22
N ASP A 44 1.50 17.92 -8.88
CA ASP A 44 1.29 18.29 -7.49
C ASP A 44 0.03 17.59 -6.97
N TYR A 45 -0.15 17.52 -5.67
CA TYR A 45 -1.35 16.94 -5.07
C TYR A 45 -1.80 17.75 -3.84
N THR A 46 -3.07 17.62 -3.49
CA THR A 46 -3.64 18.09 -2.24
C THR A 46 -3.90 16.94 -1.30
N THR A 47 -3.92 17.22 -0.01
CA THR A 47 -4.35 16.26 1.01
C THR A 47 -5.63 16.77 1.65
N GLN A 48 -6.65 15.93 1.73
CA GLN A 48 -7.93 16.23 2.36
C GLN A 48 -8.19 15.21 3.46
N GLU A 49 -8.65 15.66 4.61
CA GLU A 49 -9.14 14.79 5.68
C GLU A 49 -10.61 14.49 5.40
N ILE A 50 -10.94 13.21 5.27
CA ILE A 50 -12.29 12.75 4.94
C ILE A 50 -12.60 11.55 5.83
N HIS A 51 -13.64 11.67 6.63
CA HIS A 51 -14.10 10.58 7.50
C HIS A 51 -15.17 9.73 6.79
N VAL A 52 -15.21 8.46 7.15
CA VAL A 52 -16.24 7.52 6.69
C VAL A 52 -16.99 6.98 7.89
N GLU A 53 -18.32 7.10 7.86
CA GLU A 53 -19.20 6.65 8.93
C GLU A 53 -19.97 5.40 8.51
N HIS A 54 -19.99 4.39 9.39
CA HIS A 54 -20.85 3.20 9.26
C HIS A 54 -21.09 2.58 10.65
N ASP A 55 -22.25 2.02 10.88
CA ASP A 55 -22.61 1.26 12.11
C ASP A 55 -22.23 1.96 13.43
N GLY A 56 -22.28 3.29 13.47
CA GLY A 56 -21.86 4.10 14.61
C GLY A 56 -20.35 4.21 14.79
N ILE A 57 -19.57 3.78 13.79
CA ILE A 57 -18.12 3.92 13.69
C ILE A 57 -17.82 5.13 12.82
N ASN A 58 -16.85 5.94 13.24
CA ASN A 58 -16.29 7.05 12.48
C ASN A 58 -14.83 6.72 12.17
N LEU A 59 -14.55 6.39 10.92
CA LEU A 59 -13.20 6.07 10.41
C LEU A 59 -12.49 7.37 10.01
N TYR A 60 -11.33 7.60 10.58
CA TYR A 60 -10.45 8.67 10.16
C TYR A 60 -9.75 8.31 8.85
N GLY A 61 -9.78 9.18 7.87
CA GLY A 61 -9.11 8.95 6.59
C GLY A 61 -8.54 10.19 5.93
N LYS A 62 -7.70 9.97 4.95
CA LYS A 62 -7.09 11.01 4.12
C LYS A 62 -7.09 10.64 2.65
N ALA A 63 -7.50 11.59 1.83
CA ALA A 63 -7.31 11.53 0.38
C ALA A 63 -6.08 12.33 -0.03
N LEU A 64 -5.29 11.78 -0.94
CA LEU A 64 -4.22 12.45 -1.68
C LEU A 64 -4.71 12.58 -3.12
N VAL A 65 -5.04 13.78 -3.55
CA VAL A 65 -5.68 14.03 -4.84
C VAL A 65 -4.74 14.80 -5.76
N PRO A 66 -4.36 14.27 -6.94
CA PRO A 66 -3.54 15.00 -7.90
C PRO A 66 -4.18 16.33 -8.28
N LYS A 67 -3.38 17.38 -8.44
CA LYS A 67 -3.84 18.67 -8.96
C LYS A 67 -3.83 18.64 -10.48
N GLY A 68 -5.00 18.62 -11.08
CA GLY A 68 -5.23 18.74 -12.52
C GLY A 68 -6.25 19.80 -12.84
N GLU A 69 -6.80 19.75 -14.04
CA GLU A 69 -7.89 20.61 -14.46
C GLU A 69 -9.17 20.31 -13.67
N SER A 70 -10.05 21.30 -13.56
CA SER A 70 -11.32 21.13 -12.84
C SER A 70 -12.18 20.04 -13.49
N GLY A 71 -12.76 19.16 -12.68
CA GLY A 71 -13.64 18.08 -13.13
C GLY A 71 -12.92 16.83 -13.63
N VAL A 72 -11.59 16.81 -13.62
CA VAL A 72 -10.82 15.59 -13.95
C VAL A 72 -11.00 14.55 -12.85
N LYS A 73 -11.35 13.33 -13.24
CA LYS A 73 -11.39 12.15 -12.38
C LYS A 73 -10.11 11.34 -12.54
N TYR A 74 -9.69 10.70 -11.45
CA TYR A 74 -8.43 9.97 -11.40
C TYR A 74 -8.67 8.49 -11.09
N PRO A 75 -7.91 7.56 -11.70
CA PRO A 75 -7.77 6.22 -11.15
C PRO A 75 -7.43 6.33 -9.67
N THR A 76 -8.11 5.54 -8.83
CA THR A 76 -8.05 5.74 -7.39
C THR A 76 -7.65 4.46 -6.67
N VAL A 77 -6.65 4.57 -5.79
CA VAL A 77 -6.20 3.49 -4.91
C VAL A 77 -6.77 3.71 -3.51
N ILE A 78 -7.46 2.70 -2.96
CA ILE A 78 -7.84 2.63 -1.56
C ILE A 78 -6.81 1.76 -0.84
N TYR A 79 -6.11 2.30 0.16
CA TYR A 79 -5.06 1.61 0.90
C TYR A 79 -5.53 1.12 2.26
N ALA A 80 -5.34 -0.18 2.50
CA ALA A 80 -5.61 -0.89 3.75
C ALA A 80 -4.30 -1.25 4.46
N HIS A 81 -4.07 -0.64 5.63
CA HIS A 81 -2.85 -0.86 6.41
C HIS A 81 -2.81 -2.22 7.13
N GLY A 82 -1.61 -2.66 7.52
CA GLY A 82 -1.40 -3.87 8.32
C GLY A 82 -1.77 -3.71 9.79
N ALA A 83 -1.63 -4.80 10.55
CA ALA A 83 -1.83 -4.83 12.00
C ALA A 83 -0.94 -3.81 12.73
N GLU A 84 -1.42 -3.27 13.85
CA GLU A 84 -0.70 -2.31 14.71
C GLU A 84 -0.20 -1.05 13.98
N SER A 85 -0.82 -0.70 12.85
CA SER A 85 -0.42 0.39 12.00
C SER A 85 -1.52 1.44 11.84
N ASP A 86 -1.35 2.36 10.93
CA ASP A 86 -2.29 3.45 10.68
C ASP A 86 -2.24 3.90 9.20
N TYR A 87 -3.02 4.92 8.86
CA TYR A 87 -3.11 5.50 7.52
C TYR A 87 -1.77 5.91 6.90
N LYS A 88 -0.71 6.04 7.71
CA LYS A 88 0.64 6.44 7.24
C LYS A 88 1.54 5.26 6.86
N ALA A 89 1.10 4.02 7.06
CA ALA A 89 1.96 2.85 6.94
C ALA A 89 2.74 2.78 5.61
N ASP A 90 2.13 3.13 4.50
CA ASP A 90 2.77 3.19 3.18
C ASP A 90 2.63 4.56 2.50
N TYR A 91 2.67 5.61 3.30
CA TYR A 91 2.36 6.96 2.84
C TYR A 91 3.29 7.46 1.74
N THR A 92 4.55 7.01 1.74
CA THR A 92 5.53 7.32 0.68
C THR A 92 5.10 6.77 -0.68
N THR A 93 4.59 5.53 -0.72
CA THR A 93 4.02 4.94 -1.94
C THR A 93 2.80 5.72 -2.41
N LEU A 94 1.87 6.04 -1.50
CA LEU A 94 0.67 6.81 -1.85
C LEU A 94 1.00 8.21 -2.39
N GLN A 95 1.99 8.89 -1.79
CA GLN A 95 2.50 10.16 -2.30
C GLN A 95 3.12 10.01 -3.70
N SER A 96 3.86 8.93 -3.95
CA SER A 96 4.47 8.66 -5.26
C SER A 96 3.40 8.42 -6.32
N LEU A 97 2.33 7.69 -5.99
CA LEU A 97 1.17 7.47 -6.85
C LEU A 97 0.42 8.78 -7.12
N ALA A 98 0.15 9.59 -6.08
CA ALA A 98 -0.52 10.88 -6.24
C ALA A 98 0.28 11.84 -7.14
N LYS A 99 1.61 11.88 -6.98
CA LYS A 99 2.52 12.62 -7.87
C LYS A 99 2.53 12.08 -9.30
N SER A 100 2.02 10.88 -9.53
CA SER A 100 1.95 10.21 -10.83
C SER A 100 0.54 10.20 -11.44
N GLY A 101 -0.39 10.97 -10.86
CA GLY A 101 -1.75 11.12 -11.40
C GLY A 101 -2.74 10.05 -10.96
N ILE A 102 -2.48 9.35 -9.86
CA ILE A 102 -3.40 8.38 -9.26
C ILE A 102 -3.84 8.92 -7.91
N ALA A 103 -5.14 9.14 -7.72
CA ALA A 103 -5.67 9.53 -6.43
C ALA A 103 -5.53 8.37 -5.42
N CYS A 104 -5.32 8.70 -4.15
CA CYS A 104 -5.19 7.70 -3.11
C CYS A 104 -6.09 8.07 -1.93
N TYR A 105 -6.74 7.07 -1.35
CA TYR A 105 -7.42 7.18 -0.08
C TYR A 105 -6.83 6.19 0.91
N THR A 106 -6.49 6.65 2.10
CA THR A 106 -5.96 5.84 3.20
C THR A 106 -6.69 6.19 4.48
N PHE A 107 -6.85 5.23 5.38
CA PHE A 107 -7.65 5.40 6.58
C PHE A 107 -7.11 4.56 7.74
N ASP A 108 -7.60 4.83 8.94
CA ASP A 108 -7.35 4.01 10.12
C ASP A 108 -8.50 3.02 10.31
N PHE A 109 -8.22 1.74 10.28
CA PHE A 109 -9.20 0.74 10.73
C PHE A 109 -9.63 0.98 12.17
N TYR A 110 -10.89 0.77 12.45
CA TYR A 110 -11.45 0.90 13.79
C TYR A 110 -10.81 -0.10 14.76
N GLY A 111 -10.35 0.41 15.89
CA GLY A 111 -9.77 -0.39 16.97
C GLY A 111 -8.26 -0.36 17.08
N TRP A 112 -7.52 0.10 16.06
CA TRP A 112 -6.06 0.19 16.11
C TRP A 112 -5.54 1.54 16.61
N THR A 113 -6.21 2.63 16.30
CA THR A 113 -5.75 3.99 16.62
C THR A 113 -6.79 4.73 17.45
N SER A 114 -6.43 5.92 17.94
CA SER A 114 -7.35 6.80 18.65
C SER A 114 -8.12 7.75 17.73
N ARG A 115 -7.81 7.76 16.44
CA ARG A 115 -8.47 8.66 15.47
C ARG A 115 -9.79 8.10 14.96
N SER A 116 -9.85 6.80 14.71
CA SER A 116 -11.13 6.14 14.42
C SER A 116 -11.85 5.80 15.72
N THR A 117 -13.14 6.11 15.80
CA THR A 117 -13.95 6.00 17.01
C THR A 117 -15.21 5.19 16.76
N GLY A 118 -15.78 4.59 17.78
CA GLY A 118 -16.99 3.78 17.65
C GLY A 118 -17.45 3.18 18.97
N PRO A 119 -18.47 2.30 18.94
CA PRO A 119 -19.13 1.77 20.14
C PRO A 119 -18.22 1.01 21.12
N LYS A 120 -17.13 0.40 20.62
CA LYS A 120 -16.15 -0.34 21.46
C LYS A 120 -15.02 0.57 22.00
N GLY A 121 -15.12 1.88 21.83
CA GLY A 121 -14.03 2.83 22.14
C GLY A 121 -13.07 3.01 20.97
N THR A 122 -11.84 3.45 21.20
CA THR A 122 -10.89 3.79 20.14
C THR A 122 -9.85 2.71 19.86
N LYS A 123 -9.22 2.18 20.89
CA LYS A 123 -8.16 1.15 20.79
C LYS A 123 -8.61 -0.11 21.49
N TRP A 124 -9.42 -0.91 20.82
CA TRP A 124 -9.95 -2.12 21.43
C TRP A 124 -9.27 -3.41 20.94
N PHE A 125 -8.54 -3.40 19.82
CA PHE A 125 -7.63 -4.49 19.49
C PHE A 125 -6.44 -4.49 20.45
N LYS A 126 -6.13 -5.66 21.00
CA LYS A 126 -5.08 -5.85 22.02
C LYS A 126 -3.74 -6.31 21.44
N GLY A 127 -3.42 -5.87 20.23
CA GLY A 127 -2.25 -6.27 19.48
C GLY A 127 -2.58 -7.24 18.35
N ALA A 128 -1.62 -7.41 17.43
CA ALA A 128 -1.76 -8.36 16.34
C ALA A 128 -1.79 -9.79 16.88
N PRO A 129 -2.71 -10.65 16.39
CA PRO A 129 -2.65 -12.07 16.66
C PRO A 129 -1.31 -12.66 16.23
N ARG A 130 -0.81 -13.62 17.00
CA ARG A 130 0.41 -14.35 16.66
C ARG A 130 0.03 -15.51 15.74
N GLY A 131 0.14 -15.29 14.43
CA GLY A 131 -0.21 -16.28 13.44
C GLY A 131 -1.58 -16.00 12.81
N VAL A 132 -1.97 -16.87 11.91
CA VAL A 132 -3.24 -16.80 11.18
C VAL A 132 -4.16 -17.85 11.76
N ASP A 133 -4.89 -17.47 12.81
CA ASP A 133 -5.82 -18.30 13.57
C ASP A 133 -7.24 -17.66 13.60
N ASP A 134 -8.18 -18.29 14.30
CA ASP A 134 -9.56 -17.80 14.44
C ASP A 134 -9.65 -16.37 15.00
N ALA A 135 -8.72 -15.96 15.87
CA ALA A 135 -8.69 -14.61 16.41
C ALA A 135 -8.24 -13.60 15.34
N TYR A 136 -7.29 -13.98 14.51
CA TYR A 136 -6.85 -13.21 13.35
C TYR A 136 -7.97 -13.08 12.33
N GLU A 137 -8.65 -14.19 12.01
CA GLU A 137 -9.78 -14.17 11.07
C GLU A 137 -10.90 -13.23 11.52
N LYS A 138 -11.29 -13.26 12.80
CA LYS A 138 -12.28 -12.33 13.36
C LYS A 138 -11.85 -10.87 13.22
N GLN A 139 -10.57 -10.56 13.40
CA GLN A 139 -10.06 -9.19 13.20
C GLN A 139 -10.10 -8.79 11.74
N VAL A 140 -9.73 -9.68 10.81
CA VAL A 140 -9.84 -9.42 9.37
C VAL A 140 -11.29 -9.14 8.98
N LEU A 141 -12.24 -9.93 9.48
CA LEU A 141 -13.68 -9.74 9.19
C LEU A 141 -14.20 -8.39 9.73
N GLU A 142 -13.77 -7.94 10.90
CA GLU A 142 -14.11 -6.59 11.38
C GLU A 142 -13.51 -5.50 10.46
N GLN A 143 -12.27 -5.67 10.01
CA GLN A 143 -11.65 -4.74 9.06
C GLN A 143 -12.31 -4.76 7.67
N VAL A 144 -12.86 -5.89 7.24
CA VAL A 144 -13.62 -6.00 5.99
C VAL A 144 -14.87 -5.11 6.03
N LYS A 145 -15.55 -5.01 7.17
CA LYS A 145 -16.71 -4.10 7.32
C LYS A 145 -16.30 -2.64 7.13
N ASP A 146 -15.19 -2.25 7.76
CA ASP A 146 -14.63 -0.90 7.61
C ASP A 146 -14.26 -0.63 6.13
N LEU A 147 -13.55 -1.56 5.50
CA LEU A 147 -13.11 -1.40 4.11
C LEU A 147 -14.29 -1.35 3.13
N ASN A 148 -15.33 -2.15 3.33
CA ASN A 148 -16.54 -2.11 2.52
C ASN A 148 -17.20 -0.73 2.59
N ALA A 149 -17.36 -0.16 3.79
CA ALA A 149 -17.90 1.18 3.96
C ALA A 149 -17.01 2.25 3.28
N VAL A 150 -15.70 2.09 3.36
CA VAL A 150 -14.73 2.96 2.69
C VAL A 150 -14.85 2.87 1.18
N ILE A 151 -14.96 1.68 0.60
CA ILE A 151 -15.13 1.48 -0.85
C ILE A 151 -16.37 2.24 -1.34
N GLU A 152 -17.50 2.03 -0.69
CA GLU A 152 -18.76 2.69 -1.06
C GLU A 152 -18.65 4.22 -0.95
N LYS A 153 -18.04 4.73 0.11
CA LYS A 153 -17.86 6.17 0.30
C LYS A 153 -16.92 6.78 -0.73
N VAL A 154 -15.76 6.15 -0.98
CA VAL A 154 -14.74 6.66 -1.92
C VAL A 154 -15.31 6.77 -3.33
N LYS A 155 -16.14 5.86 -3.77
CA LYS A 155 -16.83 5.90 -5.07
C LYS A 155 -17.72 7.13 -5.24
N THR A 156 -18.12 7.80 -4.17
CA THR A 156 -18.96 9.03 -4.22
C THR A 156 -18.15 10.31 -4.36
N PHE A 157 -16.82 10.28 -4.30
CA PHE A 157 -16.00 11.48 -4.40
C PHE A 157 -15.89 11.98 -5.84
N ASP A 158 -16.01 13.29 -6.04
CA ASP A 158 -16.02 13.91 -7.37
C ASP A 158 -14.73 13.67 -8.19
N PHE A 159 -13.62 13.45 -7.50
CA PHE A 159 -12.32 13.19 -8.13
C PHE A 159 -12.08 11.71 -8.49
N VAL A 160 -12.97 10.80 -8.13
CA VAL A 160 -12.80 9.35 -8.36
C VAL A 160 -13.33 8.94 -9.72
N ASP A 161 -12.47 8.28 -10.49
CA ASP A 161 -12.88 7.52 -11.65
C ASP A 161 -13.37 6.15 -11.19
N THR A 162 -14.69 5.98 -11.18
CA THR A 162 -15.36 4.79 -10.62
C THR A 162 -15.12 3.51 -11.41
N ASP A 163 -14.70 3.61 -12.68
CA ASP A 163 -14.34 2.45 -13.50
C ASP A 163 -12.91 1.97 -13.19
N ASN A 164 -12.12 2.80 -12.49
CA ASN A 164 -10.71 2.58 -12.21
C ASN A 164 -10.41 2.69 -10.70
N VAL A 165 -11.13 1.94 -9.87
CA VAL A 165 -10.89 1.81 -8.43
C VAL A 165 -10.06 0.55 -8.14
N PHE A 166 -8.98 0.71 -7.40
CA PHE A 166 -8.03 -0.33 -7.03
C PHE A 166 -7.92 -0.45 -5.52
N LEU A 167 -7.75 -1.66 -5.01
CA LEU A 167 -7.42 -1.87 -3.61
C LEU A 167 -5.95 -2.22 -3.45
N LEU A 168 -5.27 -1.59 -2.51
CA LEU A 168 -3.90 -1.90 -2.11
C LEU A 168 -3.88 -2.28 -0.63
N GLY A 169 -3.43 -3.47 -0.29
CA GLY A 169 -3.35 -3.92 1.09
C GLY A 169 -1.98 -4.47 1.47
N SER A 170 -1.52 -4.13 2.68
CA SER A 170 -0.24 -4.59 3.22
C SER A 170 -0.43 -5.51 4.42
N SER A 171 0.25 -6.67 4.45
CA SER A 171 0.20 -7.61 5.59
C SER A 171 -1.24 -8.04 5.92
N MET A 172 -1.73 -7.80 7.13
CA MET A 172 -3.14 -8.03 7.51
C MET A 172 -4.13 -7.25 6.63
N GLY A 173 -3.80 -6.01 6.23
CA GLY A 173 -4.57 -5.25 5.25
C GLY A 173 -4.64 -5.93 3.88
N GLY A 174 -3.63 -6.72 3.52
CA GLY A 174 -3.65 -7.57 2.33
C GLY A 174 -4.70 -8.69 2.44
N ALA A 175 -4.84 -9.32 3.61
CA ALA A 175 -5.89 -10.28 3.88
C ALA A 175 -7.29 -9.61 3.82
N THR A 176 -7.41 -8.44 4.42
CA THR A 176 -8.65 -7.64 4.39
C THR A 176 -9.07 -7.29 2.96
N VAL A 177 -8.11 -6.82 2.13
CA VAL A 177 -8.35 -6.51 0.71
C VAL A 177 -8.78 -7.74 -0.07
N ALA A 178 -8.05 -8.85 0.07
CA ALA A 178 -8.37 -10.09 -0.64
C ALA A 178 -9.78 -10.60 -0.31
N THR A 179 -10.20 -10.48 0.95
CA THR A 179 -11.53 -10.87 1.41
C THR A 179 -12.63 -9.90 0.92
N ALA A 180 -12.43 -8.60 1.10
CA ALA A 180 -13.41 -7.59 0.68
C ALA A 180 -13.63 -7.58 -0.84
N ALA A 181 -12.58 -7.82 -1.63
CA ALA A 181 -12.64 -7.83 -3.08
C ALA A 181 -13.61 -8.86 -3.65
N VAL A 182 -13.86 -9.95 -2.92
CA VAL A 182 -14.83 -10.99 -3.34
C VAL A 182 -16.24 -10.40 -3.49
N THR A 183 -16.69 -9.60 -2.51
CA THR A 183 -18.01 -8.97 -2.52
C THR A 183 -18.11 -7.73 -3.39
N HIS A 184 -16.96 -7.14 -3.75
CA HIS A 184 -16.85 -5.95 -4.60
C HIS A 184 -16.20 -6.24 -5.97
N SER A 185 -16.28 -7.48 -6.44
CA SER A 185 -15.61 -7.89 -7.69
C SER A 185 -16.06 -7.08 -8.92
N GLU A 186 -17.27 -6.55 -8.93
CA GLU A 186 -17.77 -5.71 -10.03
C GLU A 186 -17.30 -4.24 -9.91
N ASP A 187 -17.03 -3.78 -8.69
CA ASP A 187 -16.66 -2.39 -8.40
C ASP A 187 -15.16 -2.14 -8.42
N ILE A 188 -14.38 -3.19 -8.10
CA ILE A 188 -12.92 -3.08 -7.97
C ILE A 188 -12.24 -3.61 -9.23
N ARG A 189 -11.45 -2.74 -9.87
CA ARG A 189 -10.75 -3.05 -11.13
C ARG A 189 -9.71 -4.14 -10.95
N ALA A 190 -8.87 -4.02 -9.91
CA ALA A 190 -7.87 -5.01 -9.53
C ALA A 190 -7.44 -4.83 -8.08
N ILE A 191 -6.77 -5.86 -7.51
CA ILE A 191 -6.19 -5.80 -6.17
C ILE A 191 -4.67 -5.92 -6.21
N ILE A 192 -4.03 -5.25 -5.26
CA ILE A 192 -2.59 -5.22 -5.09
C ILE A 192 -2.29 -5.62 -3.64
N LEU A 193 -1.52 -6.67 -3.46
CA LEU A 193 -1.27 -7.28 -2.16
C LEU A 193 0.24 -7.26 -1.88
N GLN A 194 0.65 -6.48 -0.88
CA GLN A 194 2.02 -6.42 -0.42
C GLN A 194 2.21 -7.32 0.80
N TYR A 195 3.08 -8.33 0.67
CA TYR A 195 3.36 -9.28 1.75
C TYR A 195 2.10 -9.70 2.52
N PRO A 196 1.04 -10.20 1.83
CA PRO A 196 -0.27 -10.42 2.43
C PRO A 196 -0.22 -11.55 3.46
N ALA A 197 -0.74 -11.30 4.66
CA ALA A 197 -0.77 -12.27 5.73
C ALA A 197 -1.97 -13.23 5.58
N ILE A 198 -1.97 -14.04 4.52
CA ILE A 198 -3.00 -15.05 4.21
C ILE A 198 -2.34 -16.41 4.13
N ASN A 199 -2.71 -17.32 5.02
CA ASN A 199 -2.20 -18.68 5.00
C ASN A 199 -3.14 -19.59 4.18
N LEU A 200 -2.99 -19.59 2.87
CA LEU A 200 -3.70 -20.52 1.99
C LEU A 200 -2.79 -21.68 1.60
N ASN A 201 -3.34 -22.89 1.73
CA ASN A 201 -2.81 -24.04 1.01
C ASN A 201 -3.52 -24.08 -0.35
N PRO A 202 -2.82 -24.13 -1.50
CA PRO A 202 -3.45 -24.18 -2.82
C PRO A 202 -4.45 -25.34 -3.01
N ASP A 203 -4.24 -26.41 -2.27
CA ASP A 203 -5.08 -27.64 -2.31
C ASP A 203 -6.12 -27.67 -1.19
N ALA A 204 -6.14 -26.70 -0.28
CA ALA A 204 -7.11 -26.64 0.81
C ALA A 204 -8.35 -25.85 0.37
N THR A 205 -9.51 -26.41 0.66
CA THR A 205 -10.76 -25.64 0.72
C THR A 205 -10.65 -24.69 1.91
N VAL A 206 -10.79 -23.41 1.64
CA VAL A 206 -10.82 -22.40 2.70
C VAL A 206 -12.27 -22.27 3.20
N ASP A 207 -12.53 -22.77 4.40
CA ASP A 207 -13.88 -22.79 4.98
C ASP A 207 -14.28 -21.47 5.67
N GLY A 208 -13.37 -20.52 5.81
CA GLY A 208 -13.62 -19.21 6.44
C GLY A 208 -13.91 -18.11 5.44
N ALA A 209 -14.88 -17.24 5.72
CA ALA A 209 -15.21 -16.09 4.87
C ALA A 209 -14.01 -15.15 4.67
N ALA A 210 -13.10 -15.05 5.65
CA ALA A 210 -11.89 -14.23 5.58
C ALA A 210 -10.85 -14.73 4.57
N TYR A 211 -10.97 -15.98 4.09
CA TYR A 211 -9.99 -16.59 3.18
C TYR A 211 -10.62 -17.18 1.93
N ASP A 212 -11.93 -17.02 1.75
CA ASP A 212 -12.60 -17.45 0.52
C ASP A 212 -12.31 -16.47 -0.63
N VAL A 213 -11.04 -16.45 -1.04
CA VAL A 213 -10.57 -15.64 -2.17
C VAL A 213 -10.82 -16.30 -3.52
N ASN A 214 -11.42 -17.50 -3.54
CA ASN A 214 -11.70 -18.28 -4.75
C ASN A 214 -12.64 -17.55 -5.71
N GLN A 215 -13.54 -16.75 -5.18
CA GLN A 215 -14.54 -16.05 -5.98
C GLN A 215 -14.02 -14.76 -6.62
N TYR A 216 -12.81 -14.32 -6.27
CA TYR A 216 -12.21 -13.16 -6.92
C TYR A 216 -11.50 -13.57 -8.20
N THR A 217 -12.06 -13.17 -9.33
CA THR A 217 -11.62 -13.60 -10.67
C THR A 217 -10.95 -12.49 -11.49
N ARG A 218 -10.82 -11.27 -10.94
CA ARG A 218 -10.14 -10.17 -11.62
C ARG A 218 -8.64 -10.20 -11.40
N ASN A 219 -7.94 -9.16 -11.81
CA ASN A 219 -6.49 -9.11 -11.84
C ASN A 219 -5.86 -8.84 -10.46
N VAL A 220 -4.72 -9.48 -10.21
CA VAL A 220 -4.03 -9.47 -8.92
C VAL A 220 -2.54 -9.19 -9.13
N LEU A 221 -1.99 -8.23 -8.35
CA LEU A 221 -0.56 -8.05 -8.18
C LEU A 221 -0.13 -8.45 -6.78
N LEU A 222 0.85 -9.35 -6.68
CA LEU A 222 1.49 -9.76 -5.43
C LEU A 222 2.92 -9.19 -5.37
N LEU A 223 3.29 -8.59 -4.24
CA LEU A 223 4.63 -8.07 -3.96
C LEU A 223 5.16 -8.69 -2.68
N GLN A 224 6.31 -9.37 -2.71
CA GLN A 224 6.85 -10.10 -1.56
C GLN A 224 8.37 -9.97 -1.46
N GLY A 225 8.89 -9.94 -0.24
CA GLY A 225 10.33 -9.98 0.05
C GLY A 225 10.82 -11.38 0.40
N THR A 226 12.05 -11.74 -0.01
CA THR A 226 12.59 -13.09 0.26
C THR A 226 13.06 -13.29 1.69
N THR A 227 13.28 -12.20 2.46
CA THR A 227 13.75 -12.29 3.86
C THR A 227 12.70 -11.88 4.87
N ASP A 228 11.44 -11.89 4.47
CA ASP A 228 10.30 -11.62 5.34
C ASP A 228 10.17 -12.73 6.40
N LYS A 229 10.33 -12.34 7.68
CA LYS A 229 10.24 -13.25 8.83
C LYS A 229 8.87 -13.22 9.51
N ILE A 230 7.99 -12.35 9.09
CA ILE A 230 6.64 -12.18 9.65
C ILE A 230 5.62 -12.93 8.77
N VAL A 231 5.67 -12.66 7.46
CA VAL A 231 4.89 -13.34 6.45
C VAL A 231 5.86 -14.05 5.51
N PRO A 232 6.11 -15.35 5.71
CA PRO A 232 7.03 -16.11 4.88
C PRO A 232 6.66 -16.06 3.39
N LEU A 233 7.67 -16.05 2.52
CA LEU A 233 7.49 -16.03 1.06
C LEU A 233 6.49 -17.11 0.59
N SER A 234 6.53 -18.29 1.23
CA SER A 234 5.63 -19.42 0.90
C SER A 234 4.14 -19.07 1.01
N MET A 235 3.74 -18.15 1.90
CA MET A 235 2.34 -17.69 1.96
C MET A 235 1.94 -16.97 0.67
N SER A 236 2.80 -16.10 0.16
CA SER A 236 2.55 -15.40 -1.11
C SER A 236 2.66 -16.32 -2.32
N GLU A 237 3.55 -17.31 -2.28
CA GLU A 237 3.64 -18.35 -3.33
C GLU A 237 2.38 -19.20 -3.40
N ASN A 238 1.84 -19.61 -2.26
CA ASN A 238 0.57 -20.35 -2.18
C ASN A 238 -0.60 -19.50 -2.70
N LEU A 239 -0.65 -18.23 -2.29
CA LEU A 239 -1.68 -17.30 -2.76
C LEU A 239 -1.55 -17.02 -4.27
N TYR A 240 -0.33 -16.90 -4.79
CA TYR A 240 -0.07 -16.79 -6.22
C TYR A 240 -0.55 -18.02 -7.00
N ALA A 241 -0.23 -19.21 -6.53
CA ALA A 241 -0.68 -20.45 -7.15
C ALA A 241 -2.22 -20.53 -7.20
N HIS A 242 -2.88 -20.05 -6.15
CA HIS A 242 -4.32 -19.97 -6.06
C HIS A 242 -4.90 -18.98 -7.07
N TYR A 243 -4.46 -17.70 -7.06
CA TYR A 243 -4.96 -16.69 -7.99
C TYR A 243 -4.59 -16.98 -9.44
N ASN A 244 -3.43 -17.60 -9.69
CA ASN A 244 -3.04 -18.00 -11.04
C ASN A 244 -4.00 -19.05 -11.65
N LYS A 245 -4.74 -19.75 -10.80
CA LYS A 245 -5.76 -20.72 -11.23
C LYS A 245 -7.13 -20.08 -11.46
N TYR A 246 -7.50 -19.08 -10.68
CA TYR A 246 -8.88 -18.54 -10.64
C TYR A 246 -9.01 -17.10 -11.13
N ALA A 247 -8.00 -16.27 -10.95
CA ALA A 247 -8.00 -14.89 -11.41
C ALA A 247 -7.75 -14.82 -12.93
N LYS A 248 -8.27 -13.77 -13.56
CA LYS A 248 -8.05 -13.49 -14.99
C LYS A 248 -6.56 -13.33 -15.30
N HIS A 249 -5.82 -12.64 -14.43
CA HIS A 249 -4.39 -12.44 -14.52
C HIS A 249 -3.82 -12.24 -13.11
N CYS A 250 -2.76 -12.96 -12.77
CA CYS A 250 -2.04 -12.80 -11.52
C CYS A 250 -0.55 -12.63 -11.78
N VAL A 251 0.01 -11.54 -11.26
CA VAL A 251 1.44 -11.25 -11.34
C VAL A 251 2.03 -11.29 -9.94
N MET A 252 3.17 -11.99 -9.77
CA MET A 252 3.94 -11.95 -8.53
C MET A 252 5.32 -11.35 -8.80
N ARG A 253 5.70 -10.34 -8.01
CA ARG A 253 7.07 -9.78 -8.00
C ARG A 253 7.72 -10.07 -6.66
N VAL A 254 8.85 -10.76 -6.71
CA VAL A 254 9.64 -11.13 -5.52
C VAL A 254 10.89 -10.25 -5.46
N TYR A 255 11.12 -9.64 -4.30
CA TYR A 255 12.23 -8.72 -4.07
C TYR A 255 13.30 -9.37 -3.18
N GLU A 256 14.44 -9.68 -3.78
CA GLU A 256 15.55 -10.33 -3.10
C GLU A 256 16.09 -9.50 -1.94
N GLY A 257 16.30 -10.14 -0.79
CA GLY A 257 16.83 -9.53 0.43
C GLY A 257 15.89 -8.57 1.14
N GLN A 258 14.61 -8.45 0.71
CA GLN A 258 13.68 -7.52 1.33
C GLN A 258 12.92 -8.18 2.49
N PRO A 259 12.82 -7.48 3.64
CA PRO A 259 12.05 -7.89 4.81
C PRO A 259 10.54 -7.63 4.63
N HIS A 260 9.76 -7.85 5.70
CA HIS A 260 8.30 -7.66 5.74
C HIS A 260 7.84 -6.30 5.20
N VAL A 261 8.54 -5.22 5.55
CA VAL A 261 8.31 -3.88 4.97
C VAL A 261 9.48 -3.53 4.07
N PHE A 262 9.22 -3.24 2.81
CA PHE A 262 10.28 -2.89 1.85
C PHE A 262 11.07 -1.67 2.30
N THR A 263 12.37 -1.70 2.07
CA THR A 263 13.31 -0.68 2.56
C THR A 263 14.10 -0.04 1.42
N GLY A 264 14.63 1.16 1.66
CA GLY A 264 15.51 1.85 0.72
C GLY A 264 14.88 2.05 -0.66
N LYS A 265 15.65 1.77 -1.71
CA LYS A 265 15.20 1.87 -3.11
C LYS A 265 14.00 1.00 -3.45
N TYR A 266 13.79 -0.10 -2.71
CA TYR A 266 12.69 -1.02 -2.99
C TYR A 266 11.32 -0.44 -2.69
N LYS A 267 11.21 0.60 -1.85
CA LYS A 267 9.95 1.36 -1.70
C LYS A 267 9.55 2.02 -3.01
N VAL A 268 10.51 2.63 -3.72
CA VAL A 268 10.27 3.27 -5.03
C VAL A 268 10.02 2.22 -6.11
N ILE A 269 10.76 1.10 -6.08
CA ILE A 269 10.56 -0.01 -7.03
C ILE A 269 9.16 -0.61 -6.86
N ALA A 270 8.70 -0.83 -5.62
CA ALA A 270 7.36 -1.33 -5.33
C ALA A 270 6.28 -0.32 -5.76
N ALA A 271 6.44 0.98 -5.43
CA ALA A 271 5.52 2.02 -5.88
C ALA A 271 5.43 2.09 -7.41
N ARG A 272 6.55 1.93 -8.11
CA ARG A 272 6.57 1.86 -9.59
C ARG A 272 5.85 0.62 -10.10
N ALA A 273 6.06 -0.54 -9.46
CA ALA A 273 5.36 -1.77 -9.82
C ALA A 273 3.83 -1.63 -9.67
N VAL A 274 3.38 -0.98 -8.59
CA VAL A 274 1.97 -0.64 -8.37
C VAL A 274 1.45 0.30 -9.47
N TYR A 275 2.21 1.36 -9.77
CA TYR A 275 1.85 2.31 -10.82
C TYR A 275 1.73 1.64 -12.19
N GLU A 276 2.73 0.86 -12.62
CA GLU A 276 2.75 0.13 -13.89
C GLU A 276 1.53 -0.78 -14.00
N PHE A 277 1.26 -1.59 -12.96
CA PHE A 277 0.11 -2.47 -12.92
C PHE A 277 -1.22 -1.71 -13.07
N ILE A 278 -1.39 -0.57 -12.38
CA ILE A 278 -2.59 0.27 -12.52
C ILE A 278 -2.71 0.81 -13.95
N GLN A 279 -1.59 1.23 -14.59
CA GLN A 279 -1.64 1.73 -15.97
C GLN A 279 -2.04 0.65 -16.98
N ASP A 280 -1.61 -0.60 -16.74
CA ASP A 280 -1.94 -1.74 -17.61
C ASP A 280 -3.40 -2.21 -17.43
N GLU A 281 -3.98 -1.99 -16.24
CA GLU A 281 -5.32 -2.48 -15.89
C GLU A 281 -6.44 -1.45 -16.07
N LYS A 282 -6.16 -0.15 -16.04
CA LYS A 282 -7.18 0.89 -16.18
C LYS A 282 -7.83 0.87 -17.57
N VAL A 283 -9.08 1.26 -17.66
CA VAL A 283 -9.87 1.40 -18.90
C VAL A 283 -10.09 2.86 -19.24
#